data_47cb665b82744470ed51b82aaed5cf61
#
_entry.id   47cb665b82744470ed51b82aaed5cf61
#
_cell.length_a   1.000
_cell.length_b   1.000
_cell.length_c   1.000
_cell.angle_alpha   90.00
_cell.angle_beta   90.00
_cell.angle_gamma   90.00
#
_symmetry.space_group_name_H-M   'P 1'
#
loop_
_entity.id
_entity.type
_entity.pdbx_description
1 polymer ?
#
loop_
_entity_poly.entity_id
_entity_poly.type
_entity_poly.pdbx_seq_one_letter_code
_entity_poly.pdbx_strand_id
1 'polypeptide(L)'
;MDDGLNYIHPGKISCPFCKSSRVHKNGVRTHRTSAATQEYHCTKCAKYFRTLYEAPDAALKILKDVEPGEILECNFDDTVRIHGATDVHFGAMEHHDDKFQELIDEVKSDPDARWFLNGDNIELIPPGYKISQRGQSMEPDEQHIKFIDRIEPIVDKLLFVRGGNHDMIRSVNILGFDVCKVMASMLEVPYFRLPGYTKINIGDKASWFLVSGHGKGGGKNGDLELDKMAGVYSDGDAFFLGHNHQLYTKPIDSLRVDGKEERLHRRWFCRGGSFLKYAEYARYSFFPMIRTGWVTMEFREKNIKAWTN
;
A
#
# COMPACT_ATOMS: atom_id res chain seq x y z
N MET A 1 40.98 0.98 22.60
CA MET A 1 41.04 2.11 21.68
C MET A 1 39.67 2.77 21.77
N ASP A 2 39.65 3.96 22.27
CA ASP A 2 38.44 4.68 22.67
C ASP A 2 37.78 5.28 21.40
N ASP A 3 36.61 4.78 20.99
CA ASP A 3 35.97 5.10 19.70
C ASP A 3 35.30 6.47 19.63
N GLY A 4 35.68 7.41 20.52
CA GLY A 4 35.41 8.85 20.39
C GLY A 4 33.99 9.28 19.95
N LEU A 5 32.94 8.56 20.33
CA LEU A 5 31.55 8.94 20.08
C LEU A 5 31.09 9.97 21.10
N ASN A 6 31.20 11.25 20.74
CA ASN A 6 30.60 12.33 21.51
C ASN A 6 29.18 12.60 21.02
N TYR A 7 28.20 12.34 21.86
CA TYR A 7 26.79 12.74 21.65
C TYR A 7 26.66 14.25 21.71
N ILE A 8 26.16 14.86 20.64
CA ILE A 8 25.83 16.29 20.60
C ILE A 8 24.36 16.43 20.22
N HIS A 9 23.57 17.02 21.12
CA HIS A 9 22.16 17.37 20.93
C HIS A 9 21.95 18.33 19.72
N PRO A 10 20.74 18.37 19.09
CA PRO A 10 20.41 19.22 17.94
C PRO A 10 20.33 20.69 18.32
N GLY A 11 21.48 21.29 18.48
CA GLY A 11 21.77 22.72 18.60
C GLY A 11 23.11 22.92 17.91
N LYS A 12 23.48 24.06 17.46
CA LYS A 12 24.66 24.38 16.66
C LYS A 12 25.83 23.41 16.84
N ILE A 13 26.02 22.50 15.86
CA ILE A 13 27.10 21.52 15.86
C ILE A 13 28.45 22.26 15.88
N SER A 14 29.27 21.92 16.86
CA SER A 14 30.63 22.46 16.95
C SER A 14 31.66 21.32 16.92
N CYS A 15 32.83 21.62 16.39
CA CYS A 15 33.93 20.67 16.34
C CYS A 15 34.35 20.22 17.74
N PRO A 16 34.36 18.93 18.07
CA PRO A 16 34.74 18.43 19.40
C PRO A 16 36.21 18.71 19.76
N PHE A 17 37.06 18.88 18.74
CA PHE A 17 38.49 19.09 18.93
C PHE A 17 38.88 20.54 19.19
N CYS A 18 38.27 21.53 18.46
CA CYS A 18 38.66 22.92 18.57
C CYS A 18 37.48 23.85 18.90
N LYS A 19 36.30 23.33 19.20
CA LYS A 19 35.06 24.03 19.55
C LYS A 19 34.55 25.04 18.49
N SER A 20 35.10 24.97 17.28
CA SER A 20 34.68 25.85 16.18
C SER A 20 33.33 25.45 15.63
N SER A 21 32.50 26.43 15.31
CA SER A 21 31.21 26.20 14.58
C SER A 21 31.41 26.10 13.06
N ARG A 22 32.64 26.24 12.55
CA ARG A 22 32.97 26.09 11.12
C ARG A 22 33.06 24.61 10.75
N VAL A 23 31.92 23.94 10.73
CA VAL A 23 31.81 22.51 10.38
C VAL A 23 30.87 22.36 9.19
N HIS A 24 31.21 21.46 8.28
CA HIS A 24 30.38 21.09 7.12
C HIS A 24 30.04 19.65 7.16
N LYS A 25 28.81 19.29 6.75
CA LYS A 25 28.39 17.87 6.55
C LYS A 25 29.19 17.27 5.41
N ASN A 26 29.73 16.06 5.62
CA ASN A 26 30.55 15.34 4.64
C ASN A 26 29.92 14.00 4.24
N GLY A 27 28.62 13.84 4.40
CA GLY A 27 27.86 12.64 4.03
C GLY A 27 27.48 11.77 5.22
N VAL A 28 26.59 10.82 4.94
CA VAL A 28 26.12 9.81 5.90
C VAL A 28 26.87 8.51 5.64
N ARG A 29 27.34 7.87 6.70
CA ARG A 29 27.93 6.54 6.63
C ARG A 29 26.97 5.53 7.23
N THR A 30 26.58 4.53 6.44
CA THR A 30 25.79 3.40 6.90
C THR A 30 26.71 2.25 7.28
N HIS A 31 26.39 1.56 8.37
CA HIS A 31 27.13 0.41 8.86
C HIS A 31 26.21 -0.82 8.88
N ARG A 32 26.77 -2.00 8.59
CA ARG A 32 25.98 -3.25 8.54
C ARG A 32 25.34 -3.66 9.88
N THR A 33 25.90 -3.22 11.00
CA THR A 33 25.53 -3.70 12.34
C THR A 33 25.34 -2.58 13.37
N SER A 34 25.44 -1.31 12.97
CA SER A 34 25.30 -0.16 13.87
C SER A 34 24.52 0.98 13.23
N ALA A 35 24.03 1.90 14.05
CA ALA A 35 23.30 3.08 13.58
C ALA A 35 24.12 3.90 12.57
N ALA A 36 23.43 4.47 11.58
CA ALA A 36 24.06 5.37 10.61
C ALA A 36 24.71 6.56 11.31
N THR A 37 25.81 7.07 10.77
CA THR A 37 26.52 8.22 11.33
C THR A 37 26.63 9.33 10.30
N GLN A 38 26.43 10.59 10.74
CA GLN A 38 26.71 11.77 9.93
C GLN A 38 28.17 12.17 10.14
N GLU A 39 28.95 12.21 9.07
CA GLU A 39 30.32 12.70 9.08
C GLU A 39 30.36 14.21 8.88
N TYR A 40 31.23 14.89 9.64
CA TYR A 40 31.49 16.31 9.55
C TYR A 40 32.98 16.59 9.35
N HIS A 41 33.28 17.66 8.61
CA HIS A 41 34.63 18.18 8.45
C HIS A 41 34.71 19.58 9.07
N CYS A 42 35.67 19.81 9.95
CA CYS A 42 35.93 21.12 10.54
C CYS A 42 36.95 21.89 9.70
N THR A 43 36.56 23.02 9.12
CA THR A 43 37.45 23.85 8.30
C THR A 43 38.46 24.63 9.11
N LYS A 44 38.31 24.74 10.45
CA LYS A 44 39.29 25.43 11.30
C LYS A 44 40.49 24.53 11.68
N CYS A 45 40.26 23.26 11.98
CA CYS A 45 41.34 22.34 12.40
C CYS A 45 41.56 21.17 11.46
N ALA A 46 40.83 21.14 10.33
CA ALA A 46 40.89 20.13 9.28
C ALA A 46 40.58 18.68 9.77
N LYS A 47 39.96 18.50 10.95
CA LYS A 47 39.63 17.18 11.48
C LYS A 47 38.22 16.78 11.10
N TYR A 48 38.05 15.45 10.88
CA TYR A 48 36.75 14.81 10.70
C TYR A 48 36.26 14.27 12.03
N PHE A 49 34.95 14.29 12.22
CA PHE A 49 34.27 13.65 13.37
C PHE A 49 32.89 13.16 12.93
N ARG A 50 32.31 12.28 13.72
CA ARG A 50 31.00 11.68 13.43
C ARG A 50 30.06 11.88 14.60
N THR A 51 28.78 12.04 14.28
CA THR A 51 27.67 11.98 15.23
C THR A 51 26.75 10.86 14.80
N LEU A 52 25.92 10.35 15.69
CA LEU A 52 24.79 9.52 15.26
C LEU A 52 23.96 10.31 14.25
N TYR A 53 23.60 9.67 13.16
CA TYR A 53 22.67 10.26 12.20
C TYR A 53 21.26 10.17 12.80
N GLU A 54 20.80 11.27 13.36
CA GLU A 54 19.38 11.45 13.62
C GLU A 54 18.77 11.89 12.28
N ALA A 55 17.99 10.97 11.66
CA ALA A 55 17.12 11.38 10.57
C ALA A 55 16.26 12.54 11.07
N PRO A 56 16.00 13.58 10.26
CA PRO A 56 15.09 14.64 10.65
C PRO A 56 13.80 14.04 11.18
N ASP A 57 13.24 14.55 12.27
CA ASP A 57 12.02 14.05 12.90
C ASP A 57 10.83 13.89 11.92
N ALA A 58 10.88 14.59 10.78
CA ALA A 58 9.96 14.40 9.66
C ALA A 58 10.18 13.07 8.88
N ALA A 59 11.32 12.37 9.05
CA ALA A 59 11.66 11.20 8.25
C ALA A 59 11.25 9.88 8.89
N LEU A 60 10.75 9.85 10.11
CA LEU A 60 10.37 8.63 10.82
C LEU A 60 9.19 8.86 11.78
N LYS A 61 8.10 9.43 11.33
CA LYS A 61 6.84 8.86 11.77
C LYS A 61 6.78 7.49 11.10
N ILE A 62 7.31 6.47 11.77
CA ILE A 62 6.97 5.09 11.43
C ILE A 62 5.48 5.03 11.64
N LEU A 63 4.72 5.18 10.55
CA LEU A 63 3.29 5.00 10.58
C LEU A 63 3.07 3.58 11.06
N LYS A 64 2.15 3.46 11.97
CA LYS A 64 1.83 2.21 12.63
C LYS A 64 1.38 1.22 11.57
N ASP A 65 2.13 0.12 11.39
CA ASP A 65 1.62 -1.03 10.67
C ASP A 65 0.31 -1.43 11.34
N VAL A 66 -0.69 -1.78 10.56
CA VAL A 66 -1.86 -2.45 11.13
C VAL A 66 -1.41 -3.86 11.47
N GLU A 67 -1.16 -4.09 12.75
CA GLU A 67 -0.66 -5.36 13.26
C GLU A 67 -1.69 -6.48 13.07
N PRO A 68 -1.25 -7.74 12.96
CA PRO A 68 -2.16 -8.87 12.92
C PRO A 68 -3.13 -8.86 14.12
N GLY A 69 -4.44 -8.82 13.84
CA GLY A 69 -5.49 -8.71 14.85
C GLY A 69 -5.94 -7.28 15.18
N GLU A 70 -5.28 -6.25 14.68
CA GLU A 70 -5.78 -4.89 14.73
C GLU A 70 -6.81 -4.62 13.62
N ILE A 71 -7.75 -3.72 13.91
CA ILE A 71 -8.79 -3.27 12.98
C ILE A 71 -8.54 -1.81 12.67
N LEU A 72 -8.43 -1.46 11.39
CA LEU A 72 -8.42 -0.07 10.97
C LEU A 72 -9.84 0.48 11.04
N GLU A 73 -10.06 1.54 11.83
CA GLU A 73 -11.37 2.21 11.91
C GLU A 73 -11.41 3.48 11.08
N CYS A 74 -12.43 3.60 10.23
CA CYS A 74 -12.69 4.77 9.42
C CYS A 74 -14.10 5.29 9.71
N ASN A 75 -14.23 6.59 9.99
CA ASN A 75 -15.49 7.21 10.38
C ASN A 75 -15.96 8.19 9.30
N PHE A 76 -17.23 8.09 8.93
CA PHE A 76 -17.90 8.93 7.93
C PHE A 76 -19.27 9.35 8.44
N ASP A 77 -19.68 10.56 8.13
CA ASP A 77 -20.95 11.12 8.65
C ASP A 77 -22.18 10.46 8.03
N ASP A 78 -22.13 10.11 6.72
CA ASP A 78 -23.25 9.53 6.00
C ASP A 78 -22.75 8.45 5.01
N THR A 79 -22.85 8.68 3.73
CA THR A 79 -22.42 7.74 2.68
C THR A 79 -20.93 7.86 2.39
N VAL A 80 -20.25 6.73 2.16
CA VAL A 80 -18.90 6.71 1.61
C VAL A 80 -18.82 5.74 0.43
N ARG A 81 -18.15 6.15 -0.65
CA ARG A 81 -17.79 5.30 -1.80
C ARG A 81 -16.31 4.96 -1.72
N ILE A 82 -16.01 3.68 -1.55
CA ILE A 82 -14.64 3.20 -1.41
C ILE A 82 -14.23 2.47 -2.69
N HIS A 83 -13.22 3.00 -3.37
CA HIS A 83 -12.64 2.44 -4.58
C HIS A 83 -11.47 1.55 -4.23
N GLY A 84 -11.55 0.26 -4.56
CA GLY A 84 -10.45 -0.68 -4.36
C GLY A 84 -9.58 -0.74 -5.60
N ALA A 85 -8.36 -0.19 -5.53
CA ALA A 85 -7.34 -0.32 -6.56
C ALA A 85 -6.40 -1.47 -6.20
N THR A 86 -6.21 -2.39 -7.13
CA THR A 86 -5.28 -3.53 -7.01
C THR A 86 -4.65 -3.81 -8.35
N ASP A 87 -3.51 -4.47 -8.34
CA ASP A 87 -2.85 -4.91 -9.57
C ASP A 87 -2.68 -3.74 -10.58
N VAL A 88 -2.21 -2.60 -10.05
CA VAL A 88 -1.98 -1.39 -10.85
C VAL A 88 -0.80 -1.62 -11.78
N HIS A 89 0.23 -2.35 -11.31
CA HIS A 89 1.45 -2.65 -12.05
C HIS A 89 2.04 -1.41 -12.72
N PHE A 90 2.08 -0.30 -11.99
CA PHE A 90 2.67 0.93 -12.51
C PHE A 90 4.12 0.68 -12.89
N GLY A 91 4.49 1.07 -14.10
CA GLY A 91 5.80 0.78 -14.67
C GLY A 91 5.87 -0.51 -15.49
N ALA A 92 4.83 -1.35 -15.53
CA ALA A 92 4.73 -2.42 -16.53
C ALA A 92 4.57 -1.84 -17.94
N MET A 93 5.07 -2.56 -18.95
CA MET A 93 4.87 -2.16 -20.36
C MET A 93 3.39 -2.13 -20.75
N GLU A 94 2.60 -3.01 -20.15
CA GLU A 94 1.17 -3.15 -20.41
C GLU A 94 0.30 -2.32 -19.45
N HIS A 95 0.89 -1.46 -18.62
CA HIS A 95 0.12 -0.58 -17.74
C HIS A 95 -0.89 0.26 -18.53
N HIS A 96 -2.14 0.30 -18.05
CA HIS A 96 -3.22 1.06 -18.69
C HIS A 96 -3.38 2.42 -18.01
N ASP A 97 -2.50 3.35 -18.33
CA ASP A 97 -2.44 4.67 -17.68
C ASP A 97 -3.75 5.45 -17.79
N ASP A 98 -4.43 5.42 -18.96
CA ASP A 98 -5.71 6.12 -19.13
C ASP A 98 -6.77 5.60 -18.14
N LYS A 99 -6.84 4.26 -17.95
CA LYS A 99 -7.80 3.66 -17.02
C LYS A 99 -7.46 3.98 -15.55
N PHE A 100 -6.18 4.07 -15.23
CA PHE A 100 -5.74 4.51 -13.91
C PHE A 100 -6.04 6.01 -13.70
N GLN A 101 -5.91 6.83 -14.75
CA GLN A 101 -6.30 8.24 -14.70
C GLN A 101 -7.81 8.40 -14.45
N GLU A 102 -8.65 7.58 -15.08
CA GLU A 102 -10.10 7.60 -14.81
C GLU A 102 -10.42 7.38 -13.32
N LEU A 103 -9.72 6.42 -12.66
CA LEU A 103 -9.86 6.21 -11.22
C LEU A 103 -9.46 7.46 -10.42
N ILE A 104 -8.31 8.06 -10.76
CA ILE A 104 -7.83 9.28 -10.10
C ILE A 104 -8.85 10.41 -10.22
N ASP A 105 -9.39 10.62 -11.42
CA ASP A 105 -10.37 11.67 -11.70
C ASP A 105 -11.69 11.42 -10.95
N GLU A 106 -12.15 10.17 -10.89
CA GLU A 106 -13.35 9.79 -10.14
C GLU A 106 -13.17 10.05 -8.65
N VAL A 107 -12.07 9.56 -8.05
CA VAL A 107 -11.76 9.80 -6.63
C VAL A 107 -11.63 11.30 -6.34
N LYS A 108 -10.97 12.04 -7.22
CA LYS A 108 -10.76 13.48 -7.05
C LYS A 108 -12.06 14.27 -7.08
N SER A 109 -12.94 13.96 -8.02
CA SER A 109 -14.18 14.71 -8.25
C SER A 109 -15.29 14.42 -7.24
N ASP A 110 -15.30 13.24 -6.63
CA ASP A 110 -16.32 12.80 -5.69
C ASP A 110 -15.93 13.13 -4.23
N PRO A 111 -16.62 14.03 -3.53
CA PRO A 111 -16.29 14.38 -2.14
C PRO A 111 -16.45 13.21 -1.16
N ASP A 112 -17.36 12.27 -1.45
CA ASP A 112 -17.60 11.08 -0.62
C ASP A 112 -16.71 9.91 -1.01
N ALA A 113 -15.84 10.06 -2.00
CA ALA A 113 -14.91 9.03 -2.39
C ALA A 113 -13.79 8.86 -1.37
N ARG A 114 -13.43 7.61 -1.14
CA ARG A 114 -12.19 7.15 -0.53
C ARG A 114 -11.64 6.01 -1.38
N TRP A 115 -10.40 5.67 -1.18
CA TRP A 115 -9.81 4.58 -1.93
C TRP A 115 -8.70 3.87 -1.14
N PHE A 116 -8.29 2.71 -1.60
CA PHE A 116 -7.17 1.98 -1.01
C PHE A 116 -6.37 1.25 -2.09
N LEU A 117 -5.09 1.03 -1.81
CA LEU A 117 -4.16 0.26 -2.61
C LEU A 117 -4.05 -1.16 -2.04
N ASN A 118 -4.33 -2.18 -2.87
CA ASN A 118 -4.45 -3.56 -2.41
C ASN A 118 -3.40 -4.52 -3.01
N GLY A 119 -2.19 -4.02 -3.24
CA GLY A 119 -1.05 -4.80 -3.70
C GLY A 119 -0.85 -4.82 -5.20
N ASP A 120 0.37 -5.17 -5.59
CA ASP A 120 0.89 -5.08 -6.95
C ASP A 120 0.70 -3.66 -7.53
N ASN A 121 1.07 -2.66 -6.70
CA ASN A 121 0.92 -1.25 -7.02
C ASN A 121 1.93 -0.82 -8.10
N ILE A 122 3.15 -1.35 -8.03
CA ILE A 122 4.21 -1.16 -9.02
C ILE A 122 4.68 -2.52 -9.55
N GLU A 123 5.21 -2.56 -10.77
CA GLU A 123 5.67 -3.81 -11.40
C GLU A 123 6.89 -4.40 -10.72
N LEU A 124 7.86 -3.60 -10.38
CA LEU A 124 9.07 -3.92 -9.63
C LEU A 124 9.77 -5.21 -10.11
N ILE A 125 10.44 -5.16 -11.24
CA ILE A 125 11.35 -6.22 -11.68
C ILE A 125 12.79 -5.80 -11.36
N PRO A 126 13.35 -6.20 -10.19
CA PRO A 126 14.70 -5.79 -9.82
C PRO A 126 15.76 -6.50 -10.67
N PRO A 127 16.96 -5.91 -10.82
CA PRO A 127 18.07 -6.54 -11.52
C PRO A 127 18.37 -7.94 -11.00
N GLY A 128 18.58 -8.91 -11.91
CA GLY A 128 18.86 -10.29 -11.55
C GLY A 128 17.65 -11.15 -11.19
N TYR A 129 16.43 -10.58 -11.26
CA TYR A 129 15.23 -11.39 -11.09
C TYR A 129 15.00 -12.31 -12.29
N LYS A 130 14.36 -13.45 -12.06
CA LYS A 130 14.14 -14.50 -13.10
C LYS A 130 13.26 -14.06 -14.27
N ILE A 131 12.49 -12.99 -14.12
CA ILE A 131 11.64 -12.42 -15.18
C ILE A 131 12.45 -11.37 -15.93
N SER A 132 12.23 -11.28 -17.26
CA SER A 132 12.91 -10.30 -18.08
C SER A 132 12.56 -8.86 -17.68
N GLN A 133 13.56 -8.01 -17.57
CA GLN A 133 13.36 -6.57 -17.32
C GLN A 133 12.66 -5.85 -18.47
N ARG A 134 12.56 -6.47 -19.66
CA ARG A 134 11.80 -5.92 -20.79
C ARG A 134 10.30 -5.80 -20.52
N GLY A 135 9.79 -6.42 -19.45
CA GLY A 135 8.40 -6.29 -19.01
C GLY A 135 8.07 -4.97 -18.29
N GLN A 136 9.09 -4.12 -18.05
CA GLN A 136 8.89 -2.82 -17.41
C GLN A 136 9.36 -1.66 -18.28
N SER A 137 8.72 -0.51 -18.15
CA SER A 137 8.95 0.71 -18.94
C SER A 137 9.91 1.68 -18.27
N MET A 138 10.24 1.46 -16.99
CA MET A 138 11.14 2.29 -16.18
C MET A 138 11.76 1.47 -15.06
N GLU A 139 12.87 1.94 -14.50
CA GLU A 139 13.56 1.27 -13.41
C GLU A 139 12.73 1.25 -12.10
N PRO A 140 12.94 0.27 -11.20
CA PRO A 140 12.15 0.09 -9.99
C PRO A 140 12.07 1.32 -9.04
N ASP A 141 13.14 2.08 -8.91
CA ASP A 141 13.18 3.30 -8.11
C ASP A 141 12.37 4.43 -8.75
N GLU A 142 12.45 4.57 -10.08
CA GLU A 142 11.61 5.52 -10.84
C GLU A 142 10.13 5.15 -10.74
N GLN A 143 9.79 3.86 -10.80
CA GLN A 143 8.41 3.40 -10.61
C GLN A 143 7.85 3.88 -9.26
N HIS A 144 8.64 3.71 -8.19
CA HIS A 144 8.22 4.06 -6.84
C HIS A 144 7.97 5.58 -6.72
N ILE A 145 8.92 6.39 -7.18
CA ILE A 145 8.84 7.87 -7.11
C ILE A 145 7.67 8.38 -7.95
N LYS A 146 7.62 7.98 -9.23
CA LYS A 146 6.60 8.44 -10.17
C LYS A 146 5.19 7.96 -9.79
N PHE A 147 5.06 6.79 -9.16
CA PHE A 147 3.78 6.32 -8.66
C PHE A 147 3.26 7.20 -7.51
N ILE A 148 4.12 7.56 -6.56
CA ILE A 148 3.77 8.47 -5.47
C ILE A 148 3.34 9.83 -6.03
N ASP A 149 4.12 10.41 -6.96
CA ASP A 149 3.79 11.67 -7.62
C ASP A 149 2.43 11.58 -8.36
N ARG A 150 2.17 10.42 -8.98
CA ARG A 150 0.94 10.18 -9.76
C ARG A 150 -0.33 10.20 -8.92
N ILE A 151 -0.26 9.69 -7.70
CA ILE A 151 -1.40 9.58 -6.78
C ILE A 151 -1.49 10.75 -5.80
N GLU A 152 -0.50 11.63 -5.76
CA GLU A 152 -0.47 12.80 -4.88
C GLU A 152 -1.79 13.60 -4.87
N PRO A 153 -2.46 13.86 -6.02
CA PRO A 153 -3.70 14.63 -6.05
C PRO A 153 -4.89 14.03 -5.31
N ILE A 154 -4.80 12.76 -4.89
CA ILE A 154 -5.86 12.00 -4.20
C ILE A 154 -5.39 11.29 -2.93
N VAL A 155 -4.18 11.62 -2.46
CA VAL A 155 -3.58 10.95 -1.29
C VAL A 155 -4.36 11.23 -0.01
N ASP A 156 -4.96 12.40 0.12
CA ASP A 156 -5.82 12.80 1.25
C ASP A 156 -7.07 11.90 1.44
N LYS A 157 -7.44 11.17 0.39
CA LYS A 157 -8.55 10.20 0.37
C LYS A 157 -8.11 8.75 0.46
N LEU A 158 -6.79 8.49 0.54
CA LEU A 158 -6.22 7.14 0.63
C LEU A 158 -6.35 6.60 2.05
N LEU A 159 -7.06 5.47 2.19
CA LEU A 159 -7.30 4.84 3.49
C LEU A 159 -6.11 4.02 3.98
N PHE A 160 -5.48 3.28 3.09
CA PHE A 160 -4.32 2.45 3.41
C PHE A 160 -3.60 1.95 2.15
N VAL A 161 -2.37 1.47 2.35
CA VAL A 161 -1.59 0.74 1.35
C VAL A 161 -1.43 -0.71 1.80
N ARG A 162 -1.54 -1.63 0.86
CA ARG A 162 -1.18 -3.05 1.01
C ARG A 162 -0.15 -3.41 -0.04
N GLY A 163 0.77 -4.34 0.32
CA GLY A 163 1.68 -4.93 -0.63
C GLY A 163 1.15 -6.20 -1.28
N GLY A 164 1.61 -6.49 -2.48
CA GLY A 164 1.35 -7.70 -3.24
C GLY A 164 2.59 -8.55 -3.45
N ASN A 165 2.54 -9.44 -4.43
CA ASN A 165 3.69 -10.29 -4.72
C ASN A 165 4.73 -9.60 -5.62
N HIS A 166 4.34 -8.67 -6.47
CA HIS A 166 5.28 -7.92 -7.31
C HIS A 166 6.07 -6.90 -6.50
N ASP A 167 5.41 -6.11 -5.72
CA ASP A 167 6.03 -5.01 -4.98
C ASP A 167 6.58 -5.46 -3.60
N MET A 168 5.76 -6.00 -2.70
CA MET A 168 6.17 -6.35 -1.34
C MET A 168 7.01 -7.63 -1.30
N ILE A 169 6.51 -8.75 -1.86
CA ILE A 169 7.23 -10.04 -1.73
C ILE A 169 8.55 -10.01 -2.50
N ARG A 170 8.59 -9.45 -3.71
CA ARG A 170 9.84 -9.33 -4.47
C ARG A 170 10.85 -8.44 -3.75
N SER A 171 10.44 -7.27 -3.27
CA SER A 171 11.35 -6.34 -2.59
C SER A 171 11.91 -6.93 -1.30
N VAL A 172 11.10 -7.57 -0.48
CA VAL A 172 11.58 -8.24 0.76
C VAL A 172 12.57 -9.34 0.43
N ASN A 173 12.28 -10.19 -0.55
CA ASN A 173 13.12 -11.34 -0.87
C ASN A 173 14.46 -10.96 -1.55
N ILE A 174 14.47 -9.88 -2.33
CA ILE A 174 15.63 -9.52 -3.17
C ILE A 174 16.39 -8.34 -2.58
N LEU A 175 15.67 -7.31 -2.11
CA LEU A 175 16.24 -6.06 -1.63
C LEU A 175 16.35 -6.02 -0.10
N GLY A 176 15.71 -6.94 0.62
CA GLY A 176 15.75 -7.03 2.09
C GLY A 176 14.89 -5.96 2.79
N PHE A 177 14.02 -5.24 2.07
CA PHE A 177 13.09 -4.28 2.67
C PHE A 177 11.75 -4.28 1.92
N ASP A 178 10.69 -3.82 2.59
CA ASP A 178 9.34 -3.76 2.06
C ASP A 178 9.07 -2.39 1.44
N VAL A 179 9.04 -2.32 0.11
CA VAL A 179 8.84 -1.07 -0.63
C VAL A 179 7.44 -0.46 -0.40
N CYS A 180 6.42 -1.31 -0.17
CA CYS A 180 5.06 -0.83 0.10
C CYS A 180 4.92 -0.21 1.48
N LYS A 181 5.66 -0.75 2.47
CA LYS A 181 5.75 -0.13 3.79
C LYS A 181 6.42 1.24 3.73
N VAL A 182 7.49 1.36 2.93
CA VAL A 182 8.16 2.65 2.67
C VAL A 182 7.20 3.62 1.99
N MET A 183 6.47 3.17 0.96
CA MET A 183 5.44 3.96 0.27
C MET A 183 4.37 4.47 1.24
N ALA A 184 3.79 3.60 2.06
CA ALA A 184 2.78 3.99 3.05
C ALA A 184 3.32 5.01 4.05
N SER A 185 4.59 4.85 4.47
CA SER A 185 5.26 5.82 5.34
C SER A 185 5.45 7.18 4.69
N MET A 186 5.82 7.22 3.40
CA MET A 186 5.98 8.48 2.65
C MET A 186 4.64 9.19 2.43
N LEU A 187 3.57 8.43 2.22
CA LEU A 187 2.21 8.93 2.02
C LEU A 187 1.47 9.23 3.34
N GLU A 188 2.08 8.92 4.49
CA GLU A 188 1.50 9.06 5.83
C GLU A 188 0.15 8.32 6.00
N VAL A 189 0.03 7.10 5.44
CA VAL A 189 -1.17 6.27 5.54
C VAL A 189 -0.88 4.91 6.19
N PRO A 190 -1.89 4.25 6.80
CA PRO A 190 -1.74 2.91 7.36
C PRO A 190 -1.22 1.88 6.36
N TYR A 191 -0.42 0.92 6.84
CA TYR A 191 0.10 -0.19 6.04
C TYR A 191 -0.44 -1.53 6.51
N PHE A 192 -1.02 -2.29 5.60
CA PHE A 192 -1.44 -3.68 5.83
C PHE A 192 -0.47 -4.66 5.18
N ARG A 193 0.26 -5.42 5.98
CA ARG A 193 1.09 -6.51 5.48
C ARG A 193 0.29 -7.78 5.19
N LEU A 194 -0.72 -8.05 5.99
CA LEU A 194 -1.57 -9.25 5.92
C LEU A 194 -3.02 -8.87 5.59
N PRO A 195 -3.85 -9.83 5.13
CA PRO A 195 -5.29 -9.61 5.06
C PRO A 195 -5.85 -9.17 6.41
N GLY A 196 -6.84 -8.30 6.40
CA GLY A 196 -7.37 -7.76 7.65
C GLY A 196 -8.67 -6.99 7.46
N TYR A 197 -9.25 -6.60 8.60
CA TYR A 197 -10.47 -5.83 8.68
C TYR A 197 -10.23 -4.32 8.59
N THR A 198 -11.08 -3.66 7.83
CA THR A 198 -11.31 -2.22 7.93
C THR A 198 -12.75 -2.01 8.37
N LYS A 199 -12.97 -1.39 9.53
CA LYS A 199 -14.29 -1.06 10.04
C LYS A 199 -14.71 0.30 9.49
N ILE A 200 -15.84 0.33 8.81
CA ILE A 200 -16.43 1.51 8.19
C ILE A 200 -17.62 1.94 9.03
N ASN A 201 -17.48 3.00 9.78
CA ASN A 201 -18.55 3.56 10.61
C ASN A 201 -19.28 4.66 9.82
N ILE A 202 -20.60 4.58 9.78
CA ILE A 202 -21.51 5.56 9.12
C ILE A 202 -22.29 6.28 10.22
N GLY A 203 -21.79 7.44 10.62
CA GLY A 203 -22.31 8.15 11.80
C GLY A 203 -22.34 7.23 13.02
N ASP A 204 -23.33 7.43 13.89
CA ASP A 204 -23.61 6.56 15.03
C ASP A 204 -24.59 5.42 14.69
N LYS A 205 -24.90 5.23 13.38
CA LYS A 205 -26.03 4.42 12.93
C LYS A 205 -25.65 3.03 12.45
N ALA A 206 -24.50 2.88 11.81
CA ALA A 206 -24.06 1.62 11.24
C ALA A 206 -22.55 1.44 11.26
N SER A 207 -22.12 0.19 11.40
CA SER A 207 -20.74 -0.23 11.22
C SER A 207 -20.68 -1.42 10.28
N TRP A 208 -19.79 -1.37 9.30
CA TRP A 208 -19.58 -2.41 8.31
C TRP A 208 -18.13 -2.88 8.35
N PHE A 209 -17.89 -4.14 8.04
CA PHE A 209 -16.56 -4.70 7.98
C PHE A 209 -16.15 -5.02 6.54
N LEU A 210 -15.22 -4.24 6.00
CA LEU A 210 -14.51 -4.57 4.78
C LEU A 210 -13.31 -5.44 5.11
N VAL A 211 -13.25 -6.64 4.55
CA VAL A 211 -12.08 -7.52 4.63
C VAL A 211 -11.35 -7.47 3.31
N SER A 212 -10.09 -7.06 3.34
CA SER A 212 -9.29 -6.96 2.14
C SER A 212 -8.01 -7.79 2.23
N GLY A 213 -7.54 -8.27 1.08
CA GLY A 213 -6.29 -9.01 0.92
C GLY A 213 -5.85 -8.95 -0.53
N HIS A 214 -4.53 -9.10 -0.80
CA HIS A 214 -4.08 -9.16 -2.19
C HIS A 214 -4.46 -10.49 -2.85
N GLY A 215 -4.39 -11.59 -2.12
CA GLY A 215 -4.60 -12.93 -2.65
C GLY A 215 -3.30 -13.64 -3.00
N LYS A 216 -3.41 -14.90 -3.40
CA LYS A 216 -2.24 -15.76 -3.71
C LYS A 216 -2.49 -16.75 -4.85
N GLY A 217 -3.74 -16.97 -5.23
CA GLY A 217 -4.12 -18.04 -6.15
C GLY A 217 -4.28 -17.58 -7.59
N GLY A 218 -3.59 -18.23 -8.54
CA GLY A 218 -3.75 -18.05 -9.99
C GLY A 218 -4.86 -18.93 -10.61
N GLY A 219 -5.75 -19.51 -9.80
CA GLY A 219 -6.78 -20.42 -10.28
C GLY A 219 -7.91 -19.72 -11.03
N LYS A 220 -8.52 -20.43 -12.01
CA LYS A 220 -9.68 -19.95 -12.77
C LYS A 220 -10.91 -19.69 -11.88
N ASN A 221 -10.98 -20.32 -10.70
CA ASN A 221 -12.11 -20.25 -9.80
C ASN A 221 -11.85 -19.18 -8.71
N GLY A 222 -12.08 -17.91 -9.06
CA GLY A 222 -11.89 -16.77 -8.15
C GLY A 222 -12.75 -16.82 -6.90
N ASP A 223 -13.92 -17.45 -6.96
CA ASP A 223 -14.84 -17.56 -5.82
C ASP A 223 -14.26 -18.39 -4.67
N LEU A 224 -13.52 -19.47 -4.96
CA LEU A 224 -12.97 -20.36 -3.93
C LEU A 224 -12.07 -19.63 -2.91
N GLU A 225 -11.29 -18.66 -3.36
CA GLU A 225 -10.41 -17.90 -2.47
C GLU A 225 -11.19 -16.90 -1.62
N LEU A 226 -12.22 -16.27 -2.18
CA LEU A 226 -13.17 -15.43 -1.46
C LEU A 226 -13.98 -16.23 -0.43
N ASP A 227 -14.42 -17.43 -0.78
CA ASP A 227 -15.10 -18.34 0.15
C ASP A 227 -14.20 -18.73 1.35
N LYS A 228 -12.93 -19.05 1.09
CA LYS A 228 -11.94 -19.32 2.15
C LYS A 228 -11.73 -18.10 3.03
N MET A 229 -11.60 -16.92 2.43
CA MET A 229 -11.45 -15.68 3.15
C MET A 229 -12.66 -15.40 4.04
N ALA A 230 -13.87 -15.57 3.52
CA ALA A 230 -15.11 -15.41 4.27
C ALA A 230 -15.29 -16.46 5.39
N GLY A 231 -14.70 -17.63 5.23
CA GLY A 231 -14.66 -18.67 6.27
C GLY A 231 -13.72 -18.32 7.43
N VAL A 232 -12.62 -17.59 7.15
CA VAL A 232 -11.67 -17.14 8.17
C VAL A 232 -12.13 -15.84 8.84
N TYR A 233 -12.65 -14.90 8.06
CA TYR A 233 -13.10 -13.58 8.50
C TYR A 233 -14.62 -13.52 8.56
N SER A 234 -15.22 -14.21 9.55
CA SER A 234 -16.67 -14.48 9.63
C SER A 234 -17.55 -13.22 9.71
N ASP A 235 -17.01 -12.15 10.30
CA ASP A 235 -17.76 -10.89 10.53
C ASP A 235 -17.72 -9.92 9.34
N GLY A 236 -17.01 -10.29 8.25
CA GLY A 236 -16.94 -9.48 7.05
C GLY A 236 -18.28 -9.30 6.35
N ASP A 237 -18.59 -8.08 5.96
CA ASP A 237 -19.75 -7.70 5.15
C ASP A 237 -19.40 -7.53 3.68
N ALA A 238 -18.17 -7.12 3.40
CA ALA A 238 -17.60 -7.03 2.06
C ALA A 238 -16.20 -7.65 2.05
N PHE A 239 -15.88 -8.42 1.01
CA PHE A 239 -14.61 -9.11 0.82
C PHE A 239 -13.98 -8.68 -0.49
N PHE A 240 -12.74 -8.24 -0.43
CA PHE A 240 -12.02 -7.73 -1.60
C PHE A 240 -10.68 -8.44 -1.78
N LEU A 241 -10.48 -9.02 -2.98
CA LEU A 241 -9.21 -9.65 -3.37
C LEU A 241 -8.74 -9.15 -4.75
N GLY A 242 -7.43 -9.05 -4.91
CA GLY A 242 -6.72 -8.79 -6.16
C GLY A 242 -6.07 -10.06 -6.76
N HIS A 243 -4.85 -9.90 -7.28
CA HIS A 243 -3.89 -10.89 -7.73
C HIS A 243 -4.26 -11.67 -9.01
N ASN A 244 -5.47 -12.14 -9.16
CA ASN A 244 -5.88 -12.92 -10.34
C ASN A 244 -6.47 -12.07 -11.47
N HIS A 245 -6.45 -10.76 -11.32
CA HIS A 245 -6.90 -9.73 -12.26
C HIS A 245 -8.37 -9.84 -12.70
N GLN A 246 -9.17 -10.73 -12.07
CA GLN A 246 -10.60 -10.81 -12.37
C GLN A 246 -11.32 -9.57 -11.84
N LEU A 247 -12.26 -9.05 -12.62
CA LEU A 247 -13.07 -7.89 -12.26
C LEU A 247 -14.54 -8.28 -12.17
N TYR A 248 -15.05 -8.43 -10.95
CA TYR A 248 -16.48 -8.65 -10.71
C TYR A 248 -16.88 -8.33 -9.28
N THR A 249 -18.19 -8.13 -9.08
CA THR A 249 -18.83 -8.08 -7.78
C THR A 249 -19.98 -9.07 -7.74
N LYS A 250 -20.16 -9.75 -6.59
CA LYS A 250 -21.19 -10.79 -6.41
C LYS A 250 -21.80 -10.68 -5.02
N PRO A 251 -23.11 -10.44 -4.90
CA PRO A 251 -23.78 -10.54 -3.61
C PRO A 251 -23.94 -12.01 -3.19
N ILE A 252 -23.71 -12.28 -1.90
CA ILE A 252 -23.90 -13.57 -1.27
C ILE A 252 -24.87 -13.36 -0.12
N ASP A 253 -26.03 -13.98 -0.22
CA ASP A 253 -27.06 -13.90 0.80
C ASP A 253 -26.97 -15.11 1.75
N SER A 254 -27.08 -14.85 3.04
CA SER A 254 -27.10 -15.85 4.10
C SER A 254 -28.12 -15.45 5.16
N LEU A 255 -28.57 -16.43 5.96
CA LEU A 255 -29.37 -16.13 7.13
C LEU A 255 -28.47 -15.99 8.35
N ARG A 256 -28.67 -14.92 9.12
CA ARG A 256 -28.06 -14.73 10.43
C ARG A 256 -29.15 -14.71 11.51
N VAL A 257 -28.81 -15.23 12.68
CA VAL A 257 -29.67 -15.12 13.85
C VAL A 257 -29.36 -13.80 14.54
N ASP A 258 -30.37 -12.94 14.70
CA ASP A 258 -30.32 -11.69 15.44
C ASP A 258 -31.34 -11.75 16.58
N GLY A 259 -30.87 -12.03 17.79
CA GLY A 259 -31.71 -12.31 18.93
C GLY A 259 -32.52 -13.61 18.74
N LYS A 260 -33.84 -13.51 18.50
CA LYS A 260 -34.78 -14.64 18.26
C LYS A 260 -35.26 -14.71 16.81
N GLU A 261 -34.75 -13.89 15.92
CA GLU A 261 -35.20 -13.78 14.53
C GLU A 261 -34.10 -14.17 13.55
N GLU A 262 -34.49 -14.79 12.45
CA GLU A 262 -33.63 -14.96 11.29
C GLU A 262 -33.71 -13.72 10.41
N ARG A 263 -32.58 -13.14 10.06
CA ARG A 263 -32.52 -12.01 9.15
C ARG A 263 -31.63 -12.31 7.96
N LEU A 264 -32.06 -11.83 6.79
CA LEU A 264 -31.24 -11.85 5.58
C LEU A 264 -30.02 -10.97 5.77
N HIS A 265 -28.84 -11.57 5.65
CA HIS A 265 -27.57 -10.87 5.68
C HIS A 265 -26.91 -10.97 4.31
N ARG A 266 -26.79 -9.84 3.61
CA ARG A 266 -26.11 -9.75 2.32
C ARG A 266 -24.67 -9.36 2.51
N ARG A 267 -23.77 -10.18 1.98
CA ARG A 267 -22.35 -9.92 1.91
C ARG A 267 -21.94 -9.69 0.45
N TRP A 268 -20.83 -8.97 0.24
CA TRP A 268 -20.31 -8.72 -1.09
C TRP A 268 -18.97 -9.38 -1.31
N PHE A 269 -18.84 -10.14 -2.38
CA PHE A 269 -17.58 -10.69 -2.86
C PHE A 269 -17.12 -9.88 -4.07
N CYS A 270 -15.89 -9.34 -3.96
CA CYS A 270 -15.33 -8.42 -4.94
C CYS A 270 -13.96 -8.91 -5.40
N ARG A 271 -13.78 -9.02 -6.71
CA ARG A 271 -12.47 -9.14 -7.36
C ARG A 271 -12.13 -7.80 -7.99
N GLY A 272 -10.99 -7.26 -7.59
CA GLY A 272 -10.64 -5.85 -7.83
C GLY A 272 -10.23 -5.52 -9.26
N GLY A 273 -10.03 -6.51 -10.12
CA GLY A 273 -9.55 -6.28 -11.48
C GLY A 273 -8.05 -6.03 -11.57
N SER A 274 -7.64 -5.27 -12.56
CA SER A 274 -6.27 -4.78 -12.73
C SER A 274 -6.24 -3.58 -13.66
N PHE A 275 -5.10 -2.90 -13.70
CA PHE A 275 -4.83 -1.80 -14.64
C PHE A 275 -3.80 -2.21 -15.71
N LEU A 276 -3.82 -3.50 -16.08
CA LEU A 276 -3.04 -4.02 -17.20
C LEU A 276 -3.89 -4.17 -18.45
N LYS A 277 -3.37 -3.74 -19.58
CA LYS A 277 -3.85 -4.16 -20.91
C LYS A 277 -3.59 -5.66 -21.07
N TYR A 278 -4.29 -6.30 -22.01
CA TYR A 278 -4.12 -7.74 -22.22
C TYR A 278 -2.69 -8.05 -22.70
N ALA A 279 -1.87 -8.50 -21.76
CA ALA A 279 -0.45 -8.73 -21.93
C ALA A 279 -0.15 -9.83 -22.96
N GLU A 280 0.99 -9.73 -23.65
CA GLU A 280 1.43 -10.69 -24.66
C GLU A 280 1.57 -12.11 -24.08
N TYR A 281 2.14 -12.27 -22.88
CA TYR A 281 2.26 -13.57 -22.22
C TYR A 281 0.90 -14.23 -21.92
N ALA A 282 -0.12 -13.42 -21.63
CA ALA A 282 -1.47 -13.92 -21.38
C ALA A 282 -2.10 -14.48 -22.65
N ARG A 283 -1.79 -13.87 -23.82
CA ARG A 283 -2.18 -14.40 -25.13
C ARG A 283 -1.52 -15.74 -25.43
N TYR A 284 -0.21 -15.84 -25.22
CA TYR A 284 0.52 -17.10 -25.42
C TYR A 284 0.03 -18.22 -24.51
N SER A 285 -0.37 -17.88 -23.29
CA SER A 285 -0.84 -18.84 -22.28
C SER A 285 -2.33 -19.14 -22.38
N PHE A 286 -3.05 -18.56 -23.34
CA PHE A 286 -4.51 -18.66 -23.51
C PHE A 286 -5.29 -18.28 -22.24
N PHE A 287 -4.80 -17.30 -21.49
CA PHE A 287 -5.55 -16.75 -20.39
C PHE A 287 -6.77 -15.98 -20.90
N PRO A 288 -7.91 -16.03 -20.21
CA PRO A 288 -9.09 -15.26 -20.59
C PRO A 288 -8.77 -13.77 -20.66
N MET A 289 -9.38 -13.06 -21.63
CA MET A 289 -9.36 -11.59 -21.62
C MET A 289 -10.02 -11.10 -20.34
N ILE A 290 -9.30 -10.24 -19.63
CA ILE A 290 -9.77 -9.64 -18.37
C ILE A 290 -10.16 -8.19 -18.66
N ARG A 291 -11.23 -7.72 -18.05
CA ARG A 291 -11.60 -6.32 -18.08
C ARG A 291 -10.64 -5.54 -17.18
N THR A 292 -10.03 -4.49 -17.71
CA THR A 292 -9.33 -3.48 -16.88
C THR A 292 -10.32 -2.63 -16.11
N GLY A 293 -10.00 -2.31 -14.89
CA GLY A 293 -10.85 -1.47 -14.06
C GLY A 293 -10.72 -1.77 -12.57
N TRP A 294 -11.63 -1.25 -11.81
CA TRP A 294 -11.66 -1.36 -10.35
C TRP A 294 -13.09 -1.62 -9.84
N VAL A 295 -13.19 -1.93 -8.57
CA VAL A 295 -14.47 -2.09 -7.86
C VAL A 295 -14.71 -0.87 -6.98
N THR A 296 -15.94 -0.37 -7.01
CA THR A 296 -16.44 0.61 -6.05
C THR A 296 -17.44 -0.05 -5.11
N MET A 297 -17.30 0.20 -3.83
CA MET A 297 -18.20 -0.23 -2.76
C MET A 297 -18.78 1.01 -2.06
N GLU A 298 -20.09 1.14 -2.10
CA GLU A 298 -20.82 2.21 -1.42
C GLU A 298 -21.38 1.69 -0.10
N PHE A 299 -20.97 2.31 1.00
CA PHE A 299 -21.45 2.01 2.35
C PHE A 299 -22.41 3.09 2.80
N ARG A 300 -23.61 2.67 3.22
CA ARG A 300 -24.67 3.50 3.76
C ARG A 300 -25.19 2.92 5.08
N GLU A 301 -25.99 3.68 5.80
CA GLU A 301 -26.62 3.23 7.05
C GLU A 301 -27.27 1.83 6.93
N LYS A 302 -28.01 1.58 5.85
CA LYS A 302 -28.85 0.39 5.74
C LYS A 302 -28.31 -0.71 4.82
N ASN A 303 -27.34 -0.42 3.98
CA ASN A 303 -26.85 -1.40 3.00
C ASN A 303 -25.47 -1.06 2.44
N ILE A 304 -24.88 -2.08 1.84
CA ILE A 304 -23.70 -1.96 0.99
C ILE A 304 -24.14 -2.25 -0.45
N LYS A 305 -23.59 -1.50 -1.40
CA LYS A 305 -23.65 -1.80 -2.84
C LYS A 305 -22.24 -1.92 -3.37
N ALA A 306 -22.02 -2.79 -4.35
CA ALA A 306 -20.75 -2.88 -5.03
C ALA A 306 -20.94 -3.04 -6.54
N TRP A 307 -20.07 -2.39 -7.32
CA TRP A 307 -20.08 -2.46 -8.79
C TRP A 307 -18.68 -2.34 -9.36
N THR A 308 -18.53 -2.65 -10.63
CA THR A 308 -17.27 -2.54 -11.40
C THR A 308 -17.31 -1.31 -12.30
N ASN A 309 -16.15 -0.68 -12.46
CA ASN A 309 -15.95 0.48 -13.34
C ASN A 309 -15.02 0.16 -14.51
#